data_18d3064da3bbb4f89f85c3a2ae988668
#
_entry.id   18d3064da3bbb4f89f85c3a2ae988668
#
_cell.length_a   1.000
_cell.length_b   1.000
_cell.length_c   1.000
_cell.angle_alpha   90.00
_cell.angle_beta   90.00
_cell.angle_gamma   90.00
#
_symmetry.space_group_name_H-M   'P 1'
#
loop_
_entity.id
_entity.type
_entity.pdbx_description
1 polymer ?
#
loop_
_entity_poly.entity_id
_entity_poly.type
_entity_poly.pdbx_seq_one_letter_code
_entity_poly.pdbx_strand_id
1 'polypeptide(L)' 'MLEDKIAQLEHARDLYLRDLEPENLAIIRKSFGLQVMCKRRDWLKRKIKECDEEIIKLGGSV' A
#
# COMPACT_ATOMS: atom_id res chain seq x y z
N MET A 1 -11.10 14.99 12.34
CA MET A 1 -10.49 14.61 13.62
C MET A 1 -9.38 13.61 13.38
N LEU A 2 -8.44 13.48 14.34
CA LEU A 2 -7.27 12.61 14.18
C LEU A 2 -7.64 11.15 13.95
N GLU A 3 -8.65 10.67 14.65
CA GLU A 3 -9.08 9.28 14.53
C GLU A 3 -9.60 8.95 13.13
N ASP A 4 -10.35 9.90 12.54
CA ASP A 4 -10.84 9.73 11.17
C ASP A 4 -9.70 9.71 10.17
N LYS A 5 -8.69 10.56 10.40
CA LYS A 5 -7.51 10.62 9.53
C LYS A 5 -6.71 9.33 9.60
N ILE A 6 -6.51 8.81 10.81
CA ILE A 6 -5.81 7.54 11.02
C ILE A 6 -6.59 6.40 10.35
N ALA A 7 -7.91 6.37 10.52
CA ALA A 7 -8.74 5.34 9.90
C ALA A 7 -8.65 5.38 8.37
N GLN A 8 -8.64 6.58 7.77
CA GLN A 8 -8.48 6.75 6.33
C GLN A 8 -7.13 6.22 5.85
N LEU A 9 -6.06 6.50 6.61
CA LEU A 9 -4.71 6.03 6.27
C LEU A 9 -4.62 4.52 6.40
N GLU A 10 -5.21 3.94 7.44
CA GLU A 10 -5.26 2.50 7.62
C GLU A 10 -6.01 1.82 6.47
N HIS A 11 -7.13 2.40 6.06
CA HIS A 11 -7.90 1.88 4.94
C HIS A 11 -7.08 1.92 3.64
N ALA A 12 -6.42 3.03 3.37
CA ALA A 12 -5.55 3.16 2.19
C ALA A 12 -4.42 2.14 2.23
N ARG A 13 -3.80 1.96 3.39
CA ARG A 13 -2.74 0.96 3.57
C ARG A 13 -3.25 -0.44 3.27
N ASP A 14 -4.43 -0.78 3.76
CA ASP A 14 -5.00 -2.10 3.54
C ASP A 14 -5.27 -2.36 2.05
N LEU A 15 -5.71 -1.35 1.31
CA LEU A 15 -5.90 -1.47 -0.13
C LEU A 15 -4.56 -1.69 -0.85
N TYR A 16 -3.52 -0.98 -0.46
CA TYR A 16 -2.18 -1.19 -1.02
C TYR A 16 -1.64 -2.58 -0.69
N LEU A 17 -1.87 -3.06 0.53
CA LEU A 17 -1.45 -4.41 0.94
C LEU A 17 -2.18 -5.47 0.13
N ARG A 18 -3.46 -5.26 -0.15
CA ARG A 18 -4.24 -6.18 -1.00
C ARG A 18 -3.64 -6.27 -2.40
N ASP A 19 -3.27 -5.12 -2.96
CA ASP A 19 -2.66 -5.08 -4.30
C ASP A 19 -1.30 -5.77 -4.34
N LEU A 20 -0.62 -5.90 -3.19
CA LEU A 20 0.65 -6.61 -3.08
C LEU A 20 0.51 -8.13 -2.98
N GLU A 21 -0.70 -8.64 -2.83
CA GLU A 21 -0.90 -10.09 -2.76
C GLU A 21 -0.35 -10.75 -4.03
N PRO A 22 0.29 -11.93 -3.90
CA PRO A 22 0.90 -12.61 -5.06
C PRO A 22 -0.05 -12.81 -6.23
N GLU A 23 -1.32 -13.07 -5.95
CA GLU A 23 -2.34 -13.25 -6.97
C GLU A 23 -2.53 -11.99 -7.80
N ASN A 24 -2.58 -10.82 -7.14
CA ASN A 24 -2.78 -9.54 -7.80
C ASN A 24 -1.54 -9.12 -8.60
N LEU A 25 -0.35 -9.37 -8.05
CA LEU A 25 0.89 -9.12 -8.76
C LEU A 25 1.04 -10.03 -9.97
N ALA A 26 0.60 -11.28 -9.88
CA ALA A 26 0.62 -12.20 -10.99
C ALA A 26 -0.26 -11.74 -12.15
N ILE A 27 -1.41 -11.13 -11.84
CA ILE A 27 -2.29 -10.55 -12.86
C ILE A 27 -1.59 -9.43 -13.61
N ILE A 28 -0.91 -8.55 -12.89
CA ILE A 28 -0.17 -7.45 -13.50
C ILE A 28 0.97 -7.98 -14.36
N ARG A 29 1.70 -8.96 -13.87
CA ARG A 29 2.79 -9.58 -14.62
C ARG A 29 2.30 -10.21 -15.92
N LYS A 30 1.17 -10.92 -15.85
CA LYS A 30 0.59 -11.57 -17.02
C LYS A 30 0.09 -10.55 -18.05
N SER A 31 -0.51 -9.45 -17.59
CA SER A 31 -1.11 -8.45 -18.46
C SER A 31 -0.10 -7.45 -19.01
N PHE A 32 0.91 -7.06 -18.22
CA PHE A 32 1.81 -5.95 -18.55
C PHE A 32 3.30 -6.33 -18.51
N GLY A 33 3.64 -7.51 -18.03
CA GLY A 33 5.03 -7.99 -17.99
C GLY A 33 5.69 -7.79 -16.63
N LEU A 34 6.87 -8.39 -16.51
CA LEU A 34 7.61 -8.42 -15.25
C LEU A 34 8.09 -7.05 -14.81
N GLN A 35 8.55 -6.21 -15.73
CA GLN A 35 9.06 -4.89 -15.38
C GLN A 35 7.97 -4.00 -14.79
N VAL A 36 6.78 -4.02 -15.39
CA VAL A 36 5.64 -3.24 -14.89
C VAL A 36 5.23 -3.75 -13.52
N MET A 37 5.19 -5.06 -13.34
CA MET A 37 4.86 -5.67 -12.05
C MET A 37 5.84 -5.25 -10.97
N CYS A 38 7.14 -5.28 -11.26
CA CYS A 38 8.17 -4.88 -10.29
C CYS A 38 8.05 -3.40 -9.90
N LYS A 39 7.82 -2.53 -10.88
CA LYS A 39 7.63 -1.10 -10.61
C LYS A 39 6.39 -0.84 -9.75
N ARG A 40 5.30 -1.54 -10.06
CA ARG A 40 4.07 -1.42 -9.28
C ARG A 40 4.27 -1.92 -7.85
N ARG A 41 4.93 -3.07 -7.69
CA ARG A 41 5.24 -3.62 -6.38
C ARG A 41 6.05 -2.63 -5.55
N ASP A 42 7.09 -2.05 -6.12
CA ASP A 42 7.96 -1.11 -5.42
C ASP A 42 7.20 0.16 -5.04
N TRP A 43 6.35 0.65 -5.93
CA TRP A 43 5.49 1.81 -5.66
C TRP A 43 4.53 1.52 -4.50
N LEU A 44 3.91 0.34 -4.51
CA LEU A 44 2.99 -0.06 -3.43
C LEU A 44 3.70 -0.14 -2.08
N LYS A 45 4.89 -0.72 -2.05
CA LYS A 45 5.69 -0.81 -0.83
C LYS A 45 6.03 0.57 -0.27
N ARG A 46 6.37 1.50 -1.16
CA ARG A 46 6.65 2.88 -0.76
C ARG A 46 5.40 3.56 -0.20
N LYS A 47 4.25 3.37 -0.83
CA LYS A 47 2.99 3.95 -0.36
C LYS A 47 2.58 3.40 1.01
N ILE A 48 2.78 2.12 1.24
CA ILE A 48 2.51 1.51 2.53
C ILE A 48 3.40 2.14 3.61
N LYS A 49 4.68 2.30 3.32
CA LYS A 49 5.61 2.93 4.24
C LYS A 49 5.20 4.37 4.57
N GLU A 50 4.79 5.14 3.55
CA GLU A 50 4.31 6.50 3.75
C GLU A 50 3.06 6.54 4.65
N CYS A 51 2.13 5.61 4.44
CA CYS A 51 0.94 5.51 5.30
C CYS A 51 1.32 5.20 6.75
N ASP A 52 2.23 4.26 6.95
CA ASP A 52 2.68 3.89 8.29
C ASP A 52 3.35 5.05 9.00
N GLU A 53 4.23 5.77 8.31
CA GLU A 53 4.91 6.94 8.87
C GLU A 53 3.91 8.04 9.25
N GLU A 54 2.93 8.27 8.42
CA GLU A 54 1.91 9.28 8.67
C GLU A 54 1.01 8.89 9.86
N ILE A 55 0.65 7.62 9.96
CA ILE A 55 -0.12 7.10 11.09
C ILE A 55 0.66 7.31 12.40
N ILE A 56 1.94 7.01 12.39
CA ILE A 56 2.80 7.20 13.56
C ILE A 56 2.87 8.68 13.95
N LYS A 57 3.02 9.58 12.97
CA LYS A 57 3.06 11.02 13.22
C LYS A 57 1.76 11.52 13.85
N LEU A 58 0.65 10.90 13.53
CA LEU A 58 -0.66 11.29 14.09
C LEU A 58 -0.94 10.62 15.43
N GLY A 59 0.01 9.86 15.97
CA GLY A 59 -0.12 9.23 17.27
C GLY A 59 -0.74 7.84 17.23
N GLY A 60 -0.92 7.27 16.03
CA GLY A 60 -1.40 5.90 15.90
C GLY A 60 -0.28 4.88 16.08
N SER A 61 -0.65 3.59 16.09
CA SER A 61 0.33 2.51 16.12
C SER A 61 0.15 1.61 14.91
N VAL A 62 1.28 1.05 14.46
CA VAL A 62 1.31 0.21 13.25
C VAL A 62 1.70 -1.21 13.57
#